data_7ad5f281d4c24128e48e4d8519dc07ae
#
_entry.id   7ad5f281d4c24128e48e4d8519dc07ae
#
_cell.length_a   1.000
_cell.length_b   1.000
_cell.length_c   1.000
_cell.angle_alpha   90.00
_cell.angle_beta   90.00
_cell.angle_gamma   90.00
#
_symmetry.space_group_name_H-M   'P 1'
#
loop_
_entity.id
_entity.type
_entity.pdbx_description
1 polymer ?
#
loop_
_entity_poly.entity_id
_entity_poly.type
_entity_poly.pdbx_seq_one_letter_code
_entity_poly.pdbx_strand_id
1 'polypeptide(L)'
;MKIALDARLVYYQRGGIGQYILHLIQELARLDTADEYILLHSRKDRTPLAQATHFQTVPLWTPCHNRFEQITLPVELARLRFDLLHSPDFVPPWRGRFRRLITVHDLTFLYYPQFLTAESRRYYNDQIERAVRVADHISADSTATKDDLVRLLGVQPEKVSVVLLAPDPIYRPLDAAACAPVLARHKLEPGFLLFTGTLEPRKNVTGLLTAYRALCDRKPSTPSLVLAGRRGWLYDEIFSRIAALKLQDRVRLVENLPNEEFVALYNAAALLVLPSFYEGFGLPVLEAMACGTPVVCSERGSLPEIAGDAALLINPDDLDGLAAAMERALDDEPLRAQLRSRGFANVARFSWEKTARETLDIYRRMTASRVE
;
A
#
# COMPACT_ATOMS: atom_id res chain seq x y z
N MET A 1 2.30 -12.66 26.84
CA MET A 1 0.87 -12.33 26.53
C MET A 1 0.37 -13.20 25.39
N LYS A 2 -0.95 -13.20 25.16
CA LYS A 2 -1.54 -13.95 24.05
C LYS A 2 -2.22 -12.98 23.09
N ILE A 3 -1.77 -12.95 21.85
CA ILE A 3 -2.16 -11.98 20.82
C ILE A 3 -2.93 -12.70 19.72
N ALA A 4 -4.14 -12.23 19.40
CA ALA A 4 -4.85 -12.65 18.21
C ALA A 4 -4.57 -11.65 17.07
N LEU A 5 -4.22 -12.13 15.90
CA LEU A 5 -3.99 -11.33 14.71
C LEU A 5 -4.97 -11.76 13.60
N ASP A 6 -5.76 -10.83 13.10
CA ASP A 6 -6.75 -11.12 12.08
C ASP A 6 -6.11 -11.20 10.69
N ALA A 7 -5.81 -12.40 10.26
CA ALA A 7 -5.20 -12.68 8.96
C ALA A 7 -6.20 -13.14 7.89
N ARG A 8 -7.52 -13.00 8.13
CA ARG A 8 -8.55 -13.46 7.17
C ARG A 8 -8.47 -12.77 5.81
N LEU A 9 -8.01 -11.51 5.77
CA LEU A 9 -7.84 -10.74 4.53
C LEU A 9 -6.80 -11.33 3.58
N VAL A 10 -5.82 -12.07 4.04
CA VAL A 10 -4.80 -12.73 3.21
C VAL A 10 -5.44 -13.62 2.14
N TYR A 11 -6.54 -14.30 2.49
CA TYR A 11 -7.28 -15.13 1.53
C TYR A 11 -8.00 -14.31 0.44
N TYR A 12 -8.56 -13.14 0.81
CA TYR A 12 -9.41 -12.36 -0.09
C TYR A 12 -8.62 -11.33 -0.91
N GLN A 13 -7.53 -10.81 -0.38
CA GLN A 13 -6.73 -9.75 -0.98
C GLN A 13 -5.24 -10.09 -0.90
N ARG A 14 -4.65 -10.49 -2.02
CA ARG A 14 -3.20 -10.66 -2.15
C ARG A 14 -2.45 -9.36 -2.49
N GLY A 15 -3.13 -8.20 -2.43
CA GLY A 15 -2.54 -6.87 -2.63
C GLY A 15 -2.00 -6.27 -1.32
N GLY A 16 -1.74 -4.96 -1.31
CA GLY A 16 -1.02 -4.23 -0.25
C GLY A 16 -1.30 -4.66 1.19
N ILE A 17 -2.58 -4.68 1.64
CA ILE A 17 -2.93 -5.08 3.01
C ILE A 17 -2.59 -6.56 3.28
N GLY A 18 -2.84 -7.45 2.32
CA GLY A 18 -2.48 -8.87 2.46
C GLY A 18 -0.97 -9.06 2.59
N GLN A 19 -0.17 -8.33 1.85
CA GLN A 19 1.30 -8.35 1.95
C GLN A 19 1.76 -7.79 3.31
N TYR A 20 1.18 -6.68 3.78
CA TYR A 20 1.44 -6.17 5.11
C TYR A 20 1.23 -7.23 6.19
N ILE A 21 0.08 -7.92 6.17
CA ILE A 21 -0.22 -8.98 7.14
C ILE A 21 0.81 -10.11 7.08
N LEU A 22 1.16 -10.56 5.89
CA LEU A 22 2.12 -11.65 5.70
C LEU A 22 3.52 -11.28 6.20
N HIS A 23 4.04 -10.12 5.83
CA HIS A 23 5.34 -9.65 6.30
C HIS A 23 5.36 -9.42 7.81
N LEU A 24 4.30 -8.83 8.37
CA LEU A 24 4.19 -8.65 9.81
C LEU A 24 4.22 -10.00 10.56
N ILE A 25 3.46 -11.00 10.11
CA ILE A 25 3.45 -12.34 10.71
C ILE A 25 4.84 -12.97 10.62
N GLN A 26 5.50 -12.90 9.47
CA GLN A 26 6.81 -13.49 9.25
C GLN A 26 7.86 -12.88 10.19
N GLU A 27 7.88 -11.56 10.31
CA GLU A 27 8.83 -10.87 11.18
C GLU A 27 8.52 -11.07 12.67
N LEU A 28 7.25 -11.04 13.08
CA LEU A 28 6.87 -11.37 14.46
C LEU A 28 7.27 -12.80 14.83
N ALA A 29 7.11 -13.76 13.93
CA ALA A 29 7.51 -15.15 14.15
C ALA A 29 9.04 -15.30 14.32
N ARG A 30 9.82 -14.41 13.71
CA ARG A 30 11.29 -14.38 13.83
C ARG A 30 11.77 -13.64 15.08
N LEU A 31 11.10 -12.55 15.44
CA LEU A 31 11.59 -11.60 16.45
C LEU A 31 11.09 -11.89 17.87
N ASP A 32 9.88 -12.38 17.98
CA ASP A 32 9.23 -12.58 19.29
C ASP A 32 9.01 -14.06 19.59
N THR A 33 9.71 -14.55 20.59
CA THR A 33 9.59 -15.93 21.08
C THR A 33 8.96 -16.00 22.48
N ALA A 34 8.61 -14.86 23.08
CA ALA A 34 8.12 -14.74 24.43
C ALA A 34 6.58 -14.78 24.51
N ASP A 35 5.90 -14.37 23.43
CA ASP A 35 4.47 -14.23 23.36
C ASP A 35 3.83 -15.34 22.51
N GLU A 36 2.56 -15.65 22.76
CA GLU A 36 1.78 -16.61 21.98
C GLU A 36 0.90 -15.87 20.98
N TYR A 37 0.81 -16.41 19.78
CA TYR A 37 0.02 -15.82 18.69
C TYR A 37 -1.09 -16.74 18.20
N ILE A 38 -2.30 -16.18 18.02
CA ILE A 38 -3.42 -16.83 17.36
C ILE A 38 -3.64 -16.12 16.02
N LEU A 39 -3.34 -16.79 14.91
CA LEU A 39 -3.66 -16.30 13.57
C LEU A 39 -5.11 -16.68 13.24
N LEU A 40 -5.97 -15.67 13.17
CA LEU A 40 -7.35 -15.86 12.75
C LEU A 40 -7.38 -15.88 11.22
N HIS A 41 -7.63 -17.06 10.64
CA HIS A 41 -7.53 -17.26 9.21
C HIS A 41 -8.86 -17.68 8.59
N SER A 42 -9.04 -17.45 7.27
CA SER A 42 -10.21 -17.95 6.57
C SER A 42 -10.17 -19.48 6.49
N ARG A 43 -11.25 -20.16 6.87
CA ARG A 43 -11.36 -21.62 6.72
C ARG A 43 -11.25 -22.11 5.27
N LYS A 44 -11.36 -21.20 4.30
CA LYS A 44 -11.24 -21.51 2.88
C LYS A 44 -9.80 -21.64 2.42
N ASP A 45 -8.85 -21.19 3.24
CA ASP A 45 -7.43 -21.29 2.96
C ASP A 45 -6.74 -22.08 4.07
N ARG A 46 -6.01 -23.11 3.68
CA ARG A 46 -5.25 -23.98 4.59
C ARG A 46 -3.74 -23.73 4.52
N THR A 47 -3.32 -22.73 3.78
CA THR A 47 -1.89 -22.37 3.66
C THR A 47 -1.37 -21.89 5.02
N PRO A 48 -0.33 -22.53 5.58
CA PRO A 48 0.27 -22.04 6.82
C PRO A 48 0.84 -20.63 6.62
N LEU A 49 0.49 -19.69 7.50
CA LEU A 49 0.99 -18.31 7.46
C LEU A 49 2.29 -18.14 8.25
N ALA A 50 2.54 -19.01 9.24
CA ALA A 50 3.78 -19.08 10.00
C ALA A 50 4.10 -20.54 10.34
N GLN A 51 5.40 -20.83 10.54
CA GLN A 51 5.88 -22.18 10.92
C GLN A 51 6.44 -22.21 12.35
N ALA A 52 6.37 -21.09 13.10
CA ALA A 52 6.88 -21.01 14.46
C ALA A 52 5.90 -21.67 15.46
N THR A 53 6.46 -22.36 16.46
CA THR A 53 5.68 -23.18 17.43
C THR A 53 4.76 -22.37 18.33
N HIS A 54 5.06 -21.10 18.55
CA HIS A 54 4.25 -20.15 19.33
C HIS A 54 3.14 -19.46 18.51
N PHE A 55 2.97 -19.86 17.24
CA PHE A 55 1.89 -19.40 16.37
C PHE A 55 0.87 -20.52 16.14
N GLN A 56 -0.38 -20.28 16.56
CA GLN A 56 -1.50 -21.17 16.33
C GLN A 56 -2.45 -20.59 15.29
N THR A 57 -2.75 -21.30 14.22
CA THR A 57 -3.76 -20.88 13.24
C THR A 57 -5.15 -21.39 13.66
N VAL A 58 -6.13 -20.49 13.71
CA VAL A 58 -7.53 -20.79 13.98
C VAL A 58 -8.39 -20.44 12.77
N PRO A 59 -9.00 -21.45 12.11
CA PRO A 59 -9.85 -21.20 10.93
C PRO A 59 -11.20 -20.63 11.37
N LEU A 60 -11.59 -19.48 10.79
CA LEU A 60 -12.86 -18.82 11.02
C LEU A 60 -13.83 -18.97 9.83
N TRP A 61 -15.12 -18.99 10.14
CA TRP A 61 -16.22 -19.06 9.17
C TRP A 61 -16.60 -17.68 8.66
N THR A 62 -16.53 -16.66 9.53
CA THR A 62 -16.93 -15.29 9.23
C THR A 62 -16.01 -14.68 8.20
N PRO A 63 -16.50 -14.28 7.00
CA PRO A 63 -15.70 -13.54 6.03
C PRO A 63 -15.41 -12.12 6.51
N CYS A 64 -14.31 -11.52 6.02
CA CYS A 64 -14.04 -10.10 6.22
C CYS A 64 -15.05 -9.24 5.45
N HIS A 65 -15.26 -8.01 5.93
CA HIS A 65 -16.06 -6.97 5.29
C HIS A 65 -17.50 -7.41 4.95
N ASN A 66 -18.07 -8.21 5.84
CA ASN A 66 -19.43 -8.71 5.69
C ASN A 66 -20.36 -7.98 6.69
N ARG A 67 -21.58 -7.66 6.26
CA ARG A 67 -22.59 -6.98 7.11
C ARG A 67 -22.93 -7.72 8.41
N PHE A 68 -22.71 -9.03 8.46
CA PHE A 68 -22.93 -9.85 9.66
C PHE A 68 -21.69 -10.05 10.52
N GLU A 69 -20.54 -9.56 10.06
CA GLU A 69 -19.24 -9.73 10.73
C GLU A 69 -19.29 -9.29 12.20
N GLN A 70 -19.96 -8.19 12.49
CA GLN A 70 -20.08 -7.63 13.84
C GLN A 70 -20.95 -8.47 14.80
N ILE A 71 -21.64 -9.48 14.28
CA ILE A 71 -22.43 -10.45 15.08
C ILE A 71 -21.70 -11.79 15.14
N THR A 72 -21.28 -12.31 13.98
CA THR A 72 -20.72 -13.66 13.86
C THR A 72 -19.29 -13.76 14.37
N LEU A 73 -18.45 -12.76 14.09
CA LEU A 73 -17.05 -12.76 14.54
C LEU A 73 -16.94 -12.75 16.08
N PRO A 74 -17.63 -11.90 16.85
CA PRO A 74 -17.61 -11.97 18.30
C PRO A 74 -18.04 -13.34 18.88
N VAL A 75 -18.98 -14.03 18.24
CA VAL A 75 -19.43 -15.38 18.64
C VAL A 75 -18.32 -16.41 18.42
N GLU A 76 -17.63 -16.37 17.30
CA GLU A 76 -16.49 -17.26 17.03
C GLU A 76 -15.34 -16.98 18.01
N LEU A 77 -15.03 -15.71 18.27
CA LEU A 77 -13.96 -15.30 19.17
C LEU A 77 -14.25 -15.58 20.65
N ALA A 78 -15.51 -15.69 21.04
CA ALA A 78 -15.89 -15.95 22.44
C ALA A 78 -15.33 -17.27 23.02
N ARG A 79 -14.96 -18.21 22.15
CA ARG A 79 -14.33 -19.49 22.51
C ARG A 79 -12.82 -19.42 22.68
N LEU A 80 -12.22 -18.31 22.24
CA LEU A 80 -10.77 -18.10 22.29
C LEU A 80 -10.42 -17.21 23.50
N ARG A 81 -9.25 -17.44 24.07
CA ARG A 81 -8.72 -16.62 25.15
C ARG A 81 -7.45 -15.94 24.66
N PHE A 82 -7.46 -14.62 24.62
CA PHE A 82 -6.32 -13.78 24.27
C PHE A 82 -6.47 -12.40 24.94
N ASP A 83 -5.36 -11.72 25.09
CA ASP A 83 -5.29 -10.43 25.78
C ASP A 83 -5.56 -9.25 24.81
N LEU A 84 -5.08 -9.39 23.57
CA LEU A 84 -5.12 -8.35 22.54
C LEU A 84 -5.55 -8.96 21.20
N LEU A 85 -6.41 -8.25 20.48
CA LEU A 85 -6.71 -8.49 19.07
C LEU A 85 -6.11 -7.35 18.23
N HIS A 86 -5.25 -7.69 17.28
CA HIS A 86 -4.83 -6.81 16.23
C HIS A 86 -5.66 -7.09 14.97
N SER A 87 -6.46 -6.11 14.56
CA SER A 87 -7.13 -6.08 13.26
C SER A 87 -6.26 -5.25 12.33
N PRO A 88 -5.49 -5.87 11.40
CA PRO A 88 -4.57 -5.17 10.48
C PRO A 88 -5.31 -4.51 9.31
N ASP A 89 -6.53 -4.18 9.55
CA ASP A 89 -7.45 -3.32 8.85
C ASP A 89 -8.31 -2.63 9.90
N PHE A 90 -9.06 -1.58 9.55
CA PHE A 90 -9.81 -0.77 10.51
C PHE A 90 -11.19 -1.34 10.91
N VAL A 91 -11.47 -2.61 10.68
CA VAL A 91 -12.77 -3.23 11.02
C VAL A 91 -12.60 -4.24 12.17
N PRO A 92 -12.47 -3.81 13.44
CA PRO A 92 -12.40 -4.72 14.57
C PRO A 92 -13.80 -5.21 14.99
N PRO A 93 -13.92 -6.34 15.68
CA PRO A 93 -15.17 -6.70 16.34
C PRO A 93 -15.48 -5.70 17.47
N TRP A 94 -16.72 -5.21 17.52
CA TRP A 94 -17.15 -4.20 18.49
C TRP A 94 -17.30 -4.73 19.91
N ARG A 95 -17.45 -6.05 20.07
CA ARG A 95 -17.66 -6.71 21.35
C ARG A 95 -16.55 -7.71 21.64
N GLY A 96 -16.22 -7.88 22.91
CA GLY A 96 -15.21 -8.81 23.41
C GLY A 96 -14.44 -8.22 24.60
N ARG A 97 -13.84 -9.08 25.42
CA ARG A 97 -13.07 -8.70 26.63
C ARG A 97 -11.57 -8.75 26.36
N PHE A 98 -11.12 -8.07 25.33
CA PHE A 98 -9.72 -7.98 24.91
C PHE A 98 -9.41 -6.55 24.47
N ARG A 99 -8.13 -6.17 24.47
CA ARG A 99 -7.66 -4.91 23.87
C ARG A 99 -7.74 -4.98 22.34
N ARG A 100 -8.06 -3.86 21.71
CA ARG A 100 -8.18 -3.75 20.24
C ARG A 100 -7.14 -2.80 19.70
N LEU A 101 -6.22 -3.34 18.92
CA LEU A 101 -5.38 -2.58 18.02
C LEU A 101 -5.97 -2.68 16.61
N ILE A 102 -6.11 -1.56 15.93
CA ILE A 102 -6.46 -1.52 14.51
C ILE A 102 -5.33 -0.88 13.72
N THR A 103 -5.13 -1.29 12.46
CA THR A 103 -4.30 -0.54 11.53
C THR A 103 -5.20 0.23 10.57
N VAL A 104 -4.90 1.53 10.39
CA VAL A 104 -5.57 2.39 9.41
C VAL A 104 -4.55 2.74 8.34
N HIS A 105 -4.75 2.17 7.15
CA HIS A 105 -3.84 2.36 6.01
C HIS A 105 -4.04 3.71 5.34
N ASP A 106 -5.27 4.14 5.15
CA ASP A 106 -5.63 5.47 4.66
C ASP A 106 -7.07 5.85 5.03
N LEU A 107 -7.41 7.11 4.78
CA LEU A 107 -8.76 7.65 4.89
C LEU A 107 -9.21 8.28 3.57
N THR A 108 -8.73 7.75 2.45
CA THR A 108 -9.03 8.25 1.09
C THR A 108 -10.53 8.33 0.82
N PHE A 109 -11.30 7.39 1.35
CA PHE A 109 -12.75 7.34 1.20
C PHE A 109 -13.49 8.52 1.85
N LEU A 110 -12.87 9.22 2.81
CA LEU A 110 -13.41 10.45 3.40
C LEU A 110 -13.09 11.68 2.53
N TYR A 111 -11.91 11.71 1.89
CA TYR A 111 -11.50 12.83 1.03
C TYR A 111 -12.15 12.80 -0.34
N TYR A 112 -12.29 11.61 -0.91
CA TYR A 112 -12.72 11.40 -2.28
C TYR A 112 -13.95 10.48 -2.33
N PRO A 113 -15.06 10.83 -1.64
CA PRO A 113 -16.27 10.02 -1.61
C PRO A 113 -16.87 9.81 -3.00
N GLN A 114 -16.60 10.71 -3.95
CA GLN A 114 -17.02 10.60 -5.36
C GLN A 114 -16.33 9.46 -6.10
N PHE A 115 -15.19 8.97 -5.60
CA PHE A 115 -14.46 7.84 -6.19
C PHE A 115 -14.96 6.47 -5.68
N LEU A 116 -15.98 6.46 -4.83
CA LEU A 116 -16.57 5.24 -4.26
C LEU A 116 -17.99 5.01 -4.77
N THR A 117 -18.41 3.75 -4.80
CA THR A 117 -19.83 3.44 -4.92
C THR A 117 -20.59 3.92 -3.68
N ALA A 118 -21.88 4.21 -3.83
CA ALA A 118 -22.71 4.64 -2.69
C ALA A 118 -22.73 3.61 -1.54
N GLU A 119 -22.72 2.33 -1.88
CA GLU A 119 -22.68 1.23 -0.90
C GLU A 119 -21.36 1.16 -0.15
N SER A 120 -20.22 1.21 -0.87
CA SER A 120 -18.89 1.22 -0.27
C SER A 120 -18.68 2.43 0.62
N ARG A 121 -19.09 3.63 0.17
CA ARG A 121 -19.00 4.86 0.95
C ARG A 121 -19.74 4.75 2.27
N ARG A 122 -21.01 4.27 2.24
CA ARG A 122 -21.80 4.09 3.44
C ARG A 122 -21.17 3.09 4.39
N TYR A 123 -20.71 1.96 3.86
CA TYR A 123 -20.06 0.93 4.65
C TYR A 123 -18.82 1.45 5.35
N TYR A 124 -17.88 2.05 4.60
CA TYR A 124 -16.61 2.52 5.18
C TYR A 124 -16.80 3.66 6.18
N ASN A 125 -17.68 4.64 5.91
CA ASN A 125 -17.92 5.75 6.83
C ASN A 125 -18.52 5.26 8.15
N ASP A 126 -19.54 4.39 8.10
CA ASP A 126 -20.18 3.86 9.31
C ASP A 126 -19.22 3.00 10.15
N GLN A 127 -18.29 2.28 9.48
CA GLN A 127 -17.33 1.42 10.16
C GLN A 127 -16.19 2.21 10.81
N ILE A 128 -15.60 3.19 10.11
CA ILE A 128 -14.40 3.88 10.61
C ILE A 128 -14.68 4.69 11.88
N GLU A 129 -15.79 5.44 11.94
CA GLU A 129 -16.15 6.22 13.12
C GLU A 129 -16.30 5.34 14.37
N ARG A 130 -16.89 4.17 14.18
CA ARG A 130 -17.07 3.22 15.28
C ARG A 130 -15.79 2.50 15.63
N ALA A 131 -14.99 2.11 14.64
CA ALA A 131 -13.71 1.46 14.81
C ALA A 131 -12.74 2.31 15.65
N VAL A 132 -12.58 3.58 15.30
CA VAL A 132 -11.70 4.49 16.04
C VAL A 132 -12.16 4.74 17.48
N ARG A 133 -13.47 4.66 17.75
CA ARG A 133 -14.01 4.74 19.13
C ARG A 133 -13.71 3.50 19.97
N VAL A 134 -13.95 2.30 19.41
CA VAL A 134 -13.82 1.04 20.16
C VAL A 134 -12.38 0.53 20.22
N ALA A 135 -11.51 0.96 19.33
CA ALA A 135 -10.09 0.63 19.39
C ALA A 135 -9.47 1.20 20.67
N ASP A 136 -8.63 0.43 21.35
CA ASP A 136 -7.82 0.90 22.47
C ASP A 136 -6.59 1.66 21.96
N HIS A 137 -6.05 1.28 20.80
CA HIS A 137 -4.96 1.97 20.11
C HIS A 137 -5.07 1.79 18.59
N ILE A 138 -4.43 2.70 17.84
CA ILE A 138 -4.45 2.73 16.37
C ILE A 138 -3.02 2.78 15.87
N SER A 139 -2.69 1.91 14.91
CA SER A 139 -1.50 2.00 14.09
C SER A 139 -1.85 2.72 12.78
N ALA A 140 -1.08 3.71 12.38
CA ALA A 140 -1.20 4.40 11.10
C ALA A 140 0.09 4.20 10.30
N ASP A 141 -0.03 3.97 9.00
CA ASP A 141 1.12 3.67 8.15
C ASP A 141 2.02 4.90 7.88
N SER A 142 1.50 6.11 8.13
CA SER A 142 2.22 7.36 7.90
C SER A 142 1.77 8.45 8.86
N THR A 143 2.58 9.50 9.00
CA THR A 143 2.20 10.72 9.72
C THR A 143 0.99 11.38 9.08
N ALA A 144 0.90 11.39 7.75
CA ALA A 144 -0.26 11.91 7.03
C ALA A 144 -1.56 11.20 7.44
N THR A 145 -1.56 9.87 7.53
CA THR A 145 -2.73 9.09 7.99
C THR A 145 -3.06 9.37 9.45
N LYS A 146 -2.05 9.53 10.33
CA LYS A 146 -2.27 9.94 11.72
C LYS A 146 -2.92 11.32 11.80
N ASP A 147 -2.42 12.30 11.06
CA ASP A 147 -2.96 13.66 11.03
C ASP A 147 -4.40 13.68 10.54
N ASP A 148 -4.72 12.84 9.57
CA ASP A 148 -6.08 12.68 9.08
C ASP A 148 -7.01 12.05 10.11
N LEU A 149 -6.57 11.04 10.86
CA LEU A 149 -7.34 10.45 11.96
C LEU A 149 -7.67 11.51 13.03
N VAL A 150 -6.70 12.34 13.38
CA VAL A 150 -6.89 13.43 14.34
C VAL A 150 -7.85 14.50 13.78
N ARG A 151 -7.62 14.96 12.57
CA ARG A 151 -8.33 16.07 11.96
C ARG A 151 -9.75 15.71 11.52
N LEU A 152 -9.95 14.55 10.89
CA LEU A 152 -11.23 14.17 10.30
C LEU A 152 -12.13 13.42 11.27
N LEU A 153 -11.56 12.66 12.20
CA LEU A 153 -12.31 11.78 13.10
C LEU A 153 -12.16 12.16 14.57
N GLY A 154 -11.42 13.23 14.91
CA GLY A 154 -11.24 13.71 16.27
C GLY A 154 -10.53 12.73 17.20
N VAL A 155 -9.71 11.83 16.64
CA VAL A 155 -8.95 10.86 17.43
C VAL A 155 -7.86 11.60 18.21
N GLN A 156 -7.69 11.24 19.49
CA GLN A 156 -6.62 11.81 20.30
C GLN A 156 -5.24 11.39 19.75
N PRO A 157 -4.27 12.30 19.57
CA PRO A 157 -2.98 11.98 18.97
C PRO A 157 -2.21 10.85 19.69
N GLU A 158 -2.38 10.75 21.00
CA GLU A 158 -1.73 9.73 21.86
C GLU A 158 -2.28 8.31 21.61
N LYS A 159 -3.48 8.23 21.07
CA LYS A 159 -4.12 6.96 20.68
C LYS A 159 -3.56 6.42 19.37
N VAL A 160 -2.77 7.20 18.62
CA VAL A 160 -2.26 6.82 17.31
C VAL A 160 -0.73 6.76 17.32
N SER A 161 -0.19 5.58 17.00
CA SER A 161 1.23 5.39 16.69
C SER A 161 1.43 5.30 15.17
N VAL A 162 2.45 5.98 14.67
CA VAL A 162 2.89 5.80 13.27
C VAL A 162 3.84 4.61 13.22
N VAL A 163 3.56 3.66 12.36
CA VAL A 163 4.37 2.46 12.10
C VAL A 163 4.54 2.34 10.60
N LEU A 164 5.71 2.74 10.12
CA LEU A 164 5.99 2.75 8.68
C LEU A 164 6.10 1.34 8.12
N LEU A 165 5.62 1.16 6.88
CA LEU A 165 5.77 -0.09 6.13
C LEU A 165 7.13 -0.12 5.41
N ALA A 166 7.40 -1.23 4.70
CA ALA A 166 8.60 -1.39 3.89
C ALA A 166 8.24 -2.04 2.54
N PRO A 167 9.07 -1.86 1.50
CA PRO A 167 8.91 -2.64 0.28
C PRO A 167 9.23 -4.12 0.55
N ASP A 168 8.65 -5.01 -0.27
CA ASP A 168 9.03 -6.43 -0.23
C ASP A 168 10.52 -6.58 -0.59
N PRO A 169 11.29 -7.41 0.12
CA PRO A 169 12.72 -7.67 -0.17
C PRO A 169 13.02 -8.20 -1.57
N ILE A 170 12.03 -8.66 -2.32
CA ILE A 170 12.21 -9.05 -3.74
C ILE A 170 12.58 -7.85 -4.62
N TYR A 171 12.15 -6.62 -4.26
CA TYR A 171 12.49 -5.41 -4.98
C TYR A 171 13.94 -5.04 -4.73
N ARG A 172 14.76 -5.23 -5.74
CA ARG A 172 16.20 -5.02 -5.73
C ARG A 172 16.71 -4.75 -7.14
N PRO A 173 17.93 -4.24 -7.29
CA PRO A 173 18.55 -4.11 -8.60
C PRO A 173 18.68 -5.48 -9.29
N LEU A 174 18.28 -5.54 -10.55
CA LEU A 174 18.49 -6.66 -11.45
C LEU A 174 19.29 -6.20 -12.67
N ASP A 175 20.02 -7.11 -13.28
CA ASP A 175 20.64 -6.86 -14.57
C ASP A 175 19.63 -6.98 -15.72
N ALA A 176 20.02 -6.47 -16.89
CA ALA A 176 19.16 -6.48 -18.08
C ALA A 176 18.79 -7.90 -18.54
N ALA A 177 19.67 -8.88 -18.33
CA ALA A 177 19.44 -10.27 -18.72
C ALA A 177 18.33 -10.91 -17.87
N ALA A 178 18.27 -10.59 -16.57
CA ALA A 178 17.20 -11.06 -15.68
C ALA A 178 15.83 -10.43 -16.01
N CYS A 179 15.80 -9.19 -16.50
CA CYS A 179 14.56 -8.50 -16.91
C CYS A 179 14.04 -8.96 -18.27
N ALA A 180 14.93 -9.35 -19.20
CA ALA A 180 14.60 -9.62 -20.60
C ALA A 180 13.47 -10.61 -20.84
N PRO A 181 13.35 -11.75 -20.12
CA PRO A 181 12.25 -12.70 -20.31
C PRO A 181 10.87 -12.11 -20.01
N VAL A 182 10.77 -11.28 -18.98
CA VAL A 182 9.52 -10.59 -18.59
C VAL A 182 9.16 -9.55 -19.64
N LEU A 183 10.12 -8.71 -20.05
CA LEU A 183 9.92 -7.69 -21.09
C LEU A 183 9.47 -8.31 -22.40
N ALA A 184 10.10 -9.41 -22.84
CA ALA A 184 9.73 -10.12 -24.07
C ALA A 184 8.30 -10.67 -24.00
N ARG A 185 7.89 -11.24 -22.87
CA ARG A 185 6.52 -11.76 -22.64
C ARG A 185 5.47 -10.66 -22.82
N HIS A 186 5.76 -9.45 -22.33
CA HIS A 186 4.85 -8.31 -22.40
C HIS A 186 5.08 -7.39 -23.59
N LYS A 187 6.02 -7.75 -24.50
CA LYS A 187 6.40 -6.98 -25.69
C LYS A 187 6.79 -5.54 -25.34
N LEU A 188 7.63 -5.40 -24.32
CA LEU A 188 8.13 -4.12 -23.83
C LEU A 188 9.60 -3.95 -24.19
N GLU A 189 9.97 -2.75 -24.63
CA GLU A 189 11.35 -2.32 -24.75
C GLU A 189 11.77 -1.59 -23.47
N PRO A 190 13.01 -1.77 -22.96
CA PRO A 190 13.44 -1.09 -21.76
C PRO A 190 13.49 0.44 -21.92
N GLY A 191 13.44 1.17 -20.82
CA GLY A 191 13.51 2.63 -20.84
C GLY A 191 12.15 3.33 -20.89
N PHE A 192 11.06 2.62 -20.69
CA PHE A 192 9.70 3.19 -20.63
C PHE A 192 9.44 4.00 -19.36
N LEU A 193 8.43 4.89 -19.43
CA LEU A 193 7.81 5.48 -18.24
C LEU A 193 6.88 4.43 -17.63
N LEU A 194 6.91 4.28 -16.31
CA LEU A 194 6.12 3.27 -15.59
C LEU A 194 5.13 3.95 -14.65
N PHE A 195 3.89 3.49 -14.67
CA PHE A 195 2.91 3.68 -13.62
C PHE A 195 2.56 2.31 -13.03
N THR A 196 2.48 2.19 -11.70
CA THR A 196 2.06 0.96 -11.04
C THR A 196 0.93 1.20 -10.05
N GLY A 197 -0.01 0.24 -9.99
CA GLY A 197 -1.12 0.26 -9.05
C GLY A 197 -2.47 -0.07 -9.68
N THR A 198 -3.50 -0.12 -8.84
CA THR A 198 -4.87 -0.31 -9.32
C THR A 198 -5.29 0.89 -10.16
N LEU A 199 -5.86 0.61 -11.34
CA LEU A 199 -6.38 1.64 -12.24
C LEU A 199 -7.71 2.17 -11.70
N GLU A 200 -7.63 3.26 -10.95
CA GLU A 200 -8.75 3.91 -10.27
C GLU A 200 -8.59 5.43 -10.26
N PRO A 201 -9.66 6.22 -10.15
CA PRO A 201 -9.60 7.69 -10.26
C PRO A 201 -8.62 8.35 -9.29
N ARG A 202 -8.49 7.85 -8.07
CA ARG A 202 -7.58 8.35 -7.03
C ARG A 202 -6.11 8.40 -7.50
N LYS A 203 -5.73 7.47 -8.35
CA LYS A 203 -4.35 7.36 -8.88
C LYS A 203 -4.06 8.37 -10.00
N ASN A 204 -5.06 9.16 -10.43
CA ASN A 204 -4.91 10.22 -11.44
C ASN A 204 -4.27 9.78 -12.77
N VAL A 205 -4.62 8.56 -13.23
CA VAL A 205 -4.07 8.03 -14.49
C VAL A 205 -4.52 8.87 -15.68
N THR A 206 -5.72 9.44 -15.65
CA THR A 206 -6.22 10.34 -16.71
C THR A 206 -5.43 11.64 -16.80
N GLY A 207 -5.00 12.19 -15.66
CA GLY A 207 -4.06 13.32 -15.60
C GLY A 207 -2.69 12.96 -16.15
N LEU A 208 -2.15 11.79 -15.76
CA LEU A 208 -0.90 11.27 -16.31
C LEU A 208 -0.95 11.14 -17.83
N LEU A 209 -2.01 10.58 -18.39
CA LEU A 209 -2.18 10.44 -19.85
C LEU A 209 -2.19 11.80 -20.55
N THR A 210 -2.82 12.80 -19.94
CA THR A 210 -2.87 14.17 -20.50
C THR A 210 -1.48 14.82 -20.49
N ALA A 211 -0.78 14.76 -19.36
CA ALA A 211 0.58 15.27 -19.24
C ALA A 211 1.57 14.53 -20.16
N TYR A 212 1.41 13.21 -20.28
CA TYR A 212 2.21 12.38 -21.18
C TYR A 212 1.95 12.74 -22.65
N ARG A 213 0.70 13.04 -23.04
CA ARG A 213 0.39 13.52 -24.41
C ARG A 213 1.10 14.84 -24.69
N ALA A 214 1.00 15.80 -23.78
CA ALA A 214 1.67 17.09 -23.90
C ALA A 214 3.20 16.93 -24.03
N LEU A 215 3.79 16.01 -23.28
CA LEU A 215 5.21 15.68 -23.40
C LEU A 215 5.54 15.07 -24.77
N CYS A 216 4.74 14.12 -25.27
CA CYS A 216 4.94 13.52 -26.59
C CYS A 216 4.83 14.55 -27.73
N ASP A 217 3.96 15.56 -27.60
CA ASP A 217 3.81 16.63 -28.58
C ASP A 217 5.05 17.52 -28.65
N ARG A 218 5.66 17.80 -27.49
CA ARG A 218 6.92 18.57 -27.42
C ARG A 218 8.14 17.74 -27.86
N LYS A 219 8.15 16.45 -27.47
CA LYS A 219 9.28 15.54 -27.68
C LYS A 219 8.80 14.21 -28.27
N PRO A 220 8.78 14.08 -29.58
CA PRO A 220 8.34 12.86 -30.29
C PRO A 220 9.12 11.58 -29.88
N SER A 221 10.37 11.75 -29.44
CA SER A 221 11.23 10.65 -28.95
C SER A 221 10.94 10.21 -27.51
N THR A 222 9.90 10.75 -26.85
CA THR A 222 9.49 10.32 -25.51
C THR A 222 9.25 8.81 -25.49
N PRO A 223 9.79 8.06 -24.52
CA PRO A 223 9.54 6.62 -24.40
C PRO A 223 8.07 6.28 -24.20
N SER A 224 7.70 5.02 -24.45
CA SER A 224 6.34 4.53 -24.18
C SER A 224 5.97 4.64 -22.70
N LEU A 225 4.67 4.73 -22.41
CA LEU A 225 4.13 4.68 -21.06
C LEU A 225 3.55 3.29 -20.81
N VAL A 226 4.01 2.63 -19.75
CA VAL A 226 3.50 1.35 -19.27
C VAL A 226 2.62 1.59 -18.05
N LEU A 227 1.36 1.17 -18.13
CA LEU A 227 0.42 1.15 -17.03
C LEU A 227 0.34 -0.29 -16.50
N ALA A 228 0.97 -0.57 -15.37
CA ALA A 228 1.04 -1.90 -14.79
C ALA A 228 0.15 -2.01 -13.55
N GLY A 229 -0.86 -2.92 -13.59
CA GLY A 229 -1.74 -3.11 -12.44
C GLY A 229 -3.08 -3.72 -12.79
N ARG A 230 -3.96 -3.78 -11.80
CA ARG A 230 -5.32 -4.32 -11.98
C ARG A 230 -6.30 -3.22 -12.34
N ARG A 231 -7.34 -3.58 -13.06
CA ARG A 231 -8.50 -2.69 -13.23
C ARG A 231 -9.23 -2.55 -11.90
N GLY A 232 -9.40 -1.31 -11.47
CA GLY A 232 -10.22 -0.96 -10.33
C GLY A 232 -11.64 -0.64 -10.73
N TRP A 233 -12.24 0.33 -10.07
CA TRP A 233 -13.55 0.87 -10.45
C TRP A 233 -13.39 2.13 -11.31
N LEU A 234 -14.37 2.42 -12.15
CA LEU A 234 -14.40 3.60 -13.06
C LEU A 234 -13.18 3.66 -14.02
N TYR A 235 -12.58 2.52 -14.33
CA TYR A 235 -11.39 2.44 -15.18
C TYR A 235 -11.68 2.73 -16.66
N ASP A 236 -12.94 2.68 -17.10
CA ASP A 236 -13.34 2.90 -18.51
C ASP A 236 -12.94 4.29 -19.01
N GLU A 237 -12.89 5.28 -18.10
CA GLU A 237 -12.43 6.64 -18.42
C GLU A 237 -10.97 6.66 -18.90
N ILE A 238 -10.12 5.78 -18.38
CA ILE A 238 -8.72 5.65 -18.78
C ILE A 238 -8.63 5.24 -20.25
N PHE A 239 -9.41 4.23 -20.67
CA PHE A 239 -9.42 3.78 -22.07
C PHE A 239 -10.00 4.82 -23.00
N SER A 240 -11.07 5.48 -22.59
CA SER A 240 -11.66 6.60 -23.33
C SER A 240 -10.65 7.74 -23.52
N ARG A 241 -9.85 8.03 -22.47
CA ARG A 241 -8.80 9.06 -22.51
C ARG A 241 -7.66 8.67 -23.44
N ILE A 242 -7.19 7.40 -23.40
CA ILE A 242 -6.17 6.89 -24.33
C ILE A 242 -6.63 7.08 -25.79
N ALA A 243 -7.88 6.74 -26.09
CA ALA A 243 -8.44 6.89 -27.42
C ALA A 243 -8.56 8.37 -27.86
N ALA A 244 -9.12 9.22 -26.99
CA ALA A 244 -9.28 10.64 -27.25
C ALA A 244 -7.96 11.37 -27.49
N LEU A 245 -6.90 10.97 -26.78
CA LEU A 245 -5.56 11.53 -26.91
C LEU A 245 -4.70 10.85 -27.98
N LYS A 246 -5.23 9.87 -28.72
CA LYS A 246 -4.53 9.10 -29.75
C LYS A 246 -3.21 8.49 -29.25
N LEU A 247 -3.29 7.82 -28.09
CA LEU A 247 -2.12 7.25 -27.41
C LEU A 247 -2.04 5.71 -27.54
N GLN A 248 -2.86 5.06 -28.38
CA GLN A 248 -2.96 3.60 -28.48
C GLN A 248 -1.62 2.92 -28.80
N ASP A 249 -0.78 3.56 -29.59
CA ASP A 249 0.54 3.05 -29.97
C ASP A 249 1.66 3.43 -28.98
N ARG A 250 1.35 4.29 -28.01
CA ARG A 250 2.30 4.84 -27.04
C ARG A 250 2.10 4.34 -25.63
N VAL A 251 0.90 3.84 -25.30
CA VAL A 251 0.55 3.33 -23.98
C VAL A 251 0.39 1.82 -24.04
N ARG A 252 1.03 1.12 -23.12
CA ARG A 252 0.91 -0.33 -22.92
C ARG A 252 0.27 -0.61 -21.58
N LEU A 253 -0.78 -1.42 -21.57
CA LEU A 253 -1.41 -1.89 -20.36
C LEU A 253 -0.90 -3.29 -20.04
N VAL A 254 -0.43 -3.51 -18.82
CA VAL A 254 0.05 -4.81 -18.35
C VAL A 254 -0.71 -5.17 -17.08
N GLU A 255 -1.54 -6.21 -17.17
CA GLU A 255 -2.46 -6.60 -16.11
C GLU A 255 -2.11 -7.96 -15.53
N ASN A 256 -2.58 -8.22 -14.30
CA ASN A 256 -2.46 -9.52 -13.62
C ASN A 256 -1.02 -10.04 -13.48
N LEU A 257 -0.09 -9.12 -13.25
CA LEU A 257 1.30 -9.45 -13.01
C LEU A 257 1.48 -10.10 -11.63
N PRO A 258 2.25 -11.19 -11.52
CA PRO A 258 2.78 -11.62 -10.25
C PRO A 258 3.83 -10.60 -9.72
N ASN A 259 4.03 -10.58 -8.40
CA ASN A 259 4.94 -9.61 -7.79
C ASN A 259 6.38 -9.67 -8.35
N GLU A 260 6.85 -10.86 -8.69
CA GLU A 260 8.17 -11.11 -9.25
C GLU A 260 8.38 -10.41 -10.61
N GLU A 261 7.32 -10.26 -11.40
CA GLU A 261 7.39 -9.57 -12.69
C GLU A 261 7.41 -8.05 -12.53
N PHE A 262 6.80 -7.50 -11.47
CA PHE A 262 6.92 -6.06 -11.17
C PHE A 262 8.38 -5.66 -10.92
N VAL A 263 9.19 -6.52 -10.30
CA VAL A 263 10.62 -6.25 -10.08
C VAL A 263 11.32 -5.97 -11.40
N ALA A 264 11.06 -6.78 -12.44
CA ALA A 264 11.65 -6.59 -13.77
C ALA A 264 11.15 -5.29 -14.44
N LEU A 265 9.86 -4.94 -14.27
CA LEU A 265 9.33 -3.69 -14.82
C LEU A 265 9.96 -2.46 -14.16
N TYR A 266 10.09 -2.44 -12.83
CA TYR A 266 10.78 -1.34 -12.15
C TYR A 266 12.22 -1.22 -12.64
N ASN A 267 12.99 -2.31 -12.69
CA ASN A 267 14.39 -2.27 -13.13
C ASN A 267 14.57 -1.83 -14.59
N ALA A 268 13.59 -2.12 -15.46
CA ALA A 268 13.65 -1.76 -16.87
C ALA A 268 13.09 -0.36 -17.17
N ALA A 269 12.39 0.27 -16.22
CA ALA A 269 11.80 1.58 -16.41
C ALA A 269 12.86 2.70 -16.33
N ALA A 270 12.71 3.71 -17.17
CA ALA A 270 13.49 4.95 -17.06
C ALA A 270 13.01 5.81 -15.88
N LEU A 271 11.73 5.75 -15.54
CA LEU A 271 11.09 6.60 -14.54
C LEU A 271 9.78 5.96 -14.04
N LEU A 272 9.57 5.93 -12.73
CA LEU A 272 8.23 5.73 -12.16
C LEU A 272 7.51 7.09 -12.08
N VAL A 273 6.23 7.11 -12.47
CA VAL A 273 5.37 8.30 -12.35
C VAL A 273 4.12 7.93 -11.55
N LEU A 274 3.96 8.52 -10.36
CA LEU A 274 2.84 8.25 -9.44
C LEU A 274 2.13 9.56 -9.04
N PRO A 275 1.28 10.15 -9.92
CA PRO A 275 0.64 11.45 -9.68
C PRO A 275 -0.65 11.34 -8.88
N SER A 276 -0.73 10.43 -7.94
CA SER A 276 -1.93 10.13 -7.15
C SER A 276 -2.46 11.37 -6.43
N PHE A 277 -3.76 11.56 -6.38
CA PHE A 277 -4.39 12.60 -5.57
C PHE A 277 -4.18 12.36 -4.07
N TYR A 278 -4.07 11.10 -3.68
CA TYR A 278 -3.80 10.71 -2.29
C TYR A 278 -3.27 9.28 -2.20
N GLU A 279 -2.30 9.07 -1.30
CA GLU A 279 -1.81 7.75 -0.87
C GLU A 279 -1.70 7.72 0.65
N GLY A 280 -2.04 6.58 1.25
CA GLY A 280 -1.85 6.36 2.69
C GLY A 280 -0.41 6.05 3.05
N PHE A 281 0.34 5.40 2.12
CA PHE A 281 1.77 5.13 2.29
C PHE A 281 2.56 5.40 1.00
N GLY A 282 2.38 4.60 -0.05
CA GLY A 282 3.09 4.78 -1.30
C GLY A 282 4.17 3.71 -1.54
N LEU A 283 3.87 2.43 -1.28
CA LEU A 283 4.79 1.32 -1.54
C LEU A 283 5.44 1.37 -2.94
N PRO A 284 4.73 1.71 -4.04
CA PRO A 284 5.34 1.79 -5.36
C PRO A 284 6.54 2.73 -5.46
N VAL A 285 6.57 3.81 -4.67
CA VAL A 285 7.71 4.73 -4.60
C VAL A 285 8.95 4.02 -4.04
N LEU A 286 8.79 3.29 -2.94
CA LEU A 286 9.89 2.55 -2.33
C LEU A 286 10.32 1.34 -3.16
N GLU A 287 9.39 0.66 -3.82
CA GLU A 287 9.65 -0.46 -4.73
C GLU A 287 10.52 -0.01 -5.92
N ALA A 288 10.17 1.13 -6.54
CA ALA A 288 10.94 1.76 -7.60
C ALA A 288 12.34 2.15 -7.11
N MET A 289 12.42 2.84 -5.96
CA MET A 289 13.70 3.24 -5.36
C MET A 289 14.57 2.04 -5.02
N ALA A 290 14.00 0.95 -4.50
CA ALA A 290 14.71 -0.29 -4.20
C ALA A 290 15.29 -0.96 -5.47
N CYS A 291 14.62 -0.80 -6.60
CA CYS A 291 15.09 -1.25 -7.92
C CYS A 291 16.07 -0.25 -8.58
N GLY A 292 16.28 0.94 -8.00
CA GLY A 292 17.13 1.98 -8.56
C GLY A 292 16.46 2.81 -9.65
N THR A 293 15.14 2.83 -9.72
CA THR A 293 14.35 3.59 -10.67
C THR A 293 14.07 4.98 -10.12
N PRO A 294 14.40 6.07 -10.83
CA PRO A 294 14.00 7.42 -10.45
C PRO A 294 12.49 7.57 -10.35
N VAL A 295 12.03 8.50 -9.51
CA VAL A 295 10.62 8.67 -9.20
C VAL A 295 10.17 10.12 -9.40
N VAL A 296 9.02 10.29 -10.06
CA VAL A 296 8.18 11.49 -10.02
C VAL A 296 6.89 11.12 -9.33
N CYS A 297 6.55 11.77 -8.23
CA CYS A 297 5.31 11.47 -7.51
C CYS A 297 4.63 12.73 -6.97
N SER A 298 3.38 12.56 -6.56
CA SER A 298 2.59 13.66 -5.99
C SER A 298 3.19 14.19 -4.68
N GLU A 299 3.00 15.47 -4.40
CA GLU A 299 3.30 16.13 -3.13
C GLU A 299 2.20 15.98 -2.08
N ARG A 300 1.20 15.09 -2.28
CA ARG A 300 0.04 14.92 -1.40
C ARG A 300 0.08 13.62 -0.60
N GLY A 301 -0.67 13.64 0.51
CA GLY A 301 -0.78 12.49 1.42
C GLY A 301 0.57 12.12 2.02
N SER A 302 0.87 10.85 2.07
CA SER A 302 2.13 10.33 2.63
C SER A 302 3.33 10.43 1.69
N LEU A 303 3.12 10.69 0.39
CA LEU A 303 4.21 10.60 -0.60
C LEU A 303 5.41 11.49 -0.30
N PRO A 304 5.27 12.75 0.18
CA PRO A 304 6.43 13.56 0.58
C PRO A 304 7.23 12.96 1.73
N GLU A 305 6.56 12.38 2.74
CA GLU A 305 7.18 11.72 3.88
C GLU A 305 7.96 10.46 3.45
N ILE A 306 7.36 9.68 2.55
CA ILE A 306 7.91 8.41 2.09
C ILE A 306 9.03 8.62 1.08
N ALA A 307 8.87 9.55 0.15
CA ALA A 307 9.87 9.82 -0.88
C ALA A 307 11.06 10.63 -0.36
N GLY A 308 10.87 11.48 0.65
CA GLY A 308 11.91 12.39 1.12
C GLY A 308 12.42 13.29 -0.02
N ASP A 309 13.75 13.40 -0.11
CA ASP A 309 14.44 14.15 -1.17
C ASP A 309 14.87 13.27 -2.38
N ALA A 310 14.36 12.03 -2.43
CA ALA A 310 14.73 11.03 -3.43
C ALA A 310 13.76 10.97 -4.63
N ALA A 311 12.80 11.88 -4.73
CA ALA A 311 11.86 11.98 -5.84
C ALA A 311 11.66 13.43 -6.27
N LEU A 312 11.17 13.64 -7.49
CA LEU A 312 10.61 14.92 -7.92
C LEU A 312 9.13 14.94 -7.46
N LEU A 313 8.80 15.86 -6.59
CA LEU A 313 7.43 16.06 -6.11
C LEU A 313 6.69 17.03 -7.04
N ILE A 314 5.42 16.70 -7.33
CA ILE A 314 4.55 17.50 -8.21
C ILE A 314 3.17 17.70 -7.58
N ASN A 315 2.54 18.82 -7.89
CA ASN A 315 1.12 18.97 -7.63
C ASN A 315 0.31 18.12 -8.64
N PRO A 316 -0.50 17.14 -8.20
CA PRO A 316 -1.23 16.24 -9.11
C PRO A 316 -2.31 16.94 -9.96
N ASP A 317 -2.70 18.18 -9.63
CA ASP A 317 -3.60 19.01 -10.42
C ASP A 317 -2.85 19.85 -11.49
N ASP A 318 -1.53 20.02 -11.37
CA ASP A 318 -0.69 20.73 -12.33
C ASP A 318 -0.16 19.76 -13.39
N LEU A 319 -0.91 19.61 -14.48
CA LEU A 319 -0.57 18.71 -15.57
C LEU A 319 0.65 19.18 -16.37
N ASP A 320 0.87 20.48 -16.48
CA ASP A 320 2.05 21.05 -17.14
C ASP A 320 3.30 20.85 -16.31
N GLY A 321 3.21 21.04 -14.99
CA GLY A 321 4.27 20.73 -14.04
C GLY A 321 4.61 19.23 -14.02
N LEU A 322 3.62 18.34 -14.10
CA LEU A 322 3.83 16.90 -14.24
C LEU A 322 4.58 16.57 -15.54
N ALA A 323 4.16 17.16 -16.67
CA ALA A 323 4.84 16.95 -17.95
C ALA A 323 6.29 17.46 -17.91
N ALA A 324 6.53 18.64 -17.33
CA ALA A 324 7.86 19.21 -17.17
C ALA A 324 8.76 18.37 -16.26
N ALA A 325 8.21 17.81 -15.14
CA ALA A 325 8.96 16.93 -14.25
C ALA A 325 9.36 15.62 -14.93
N MET A 326 8.47 15.02 -15.72
CA MET A 326 8.79 13.84 -16.55
C MET A 326 9.89 14.15 -17.56
N GLU A 327 9.77 15.27 -18.28
CA GLU A 327 10.76 15.71 -19.28
C GLU A 327 12.14 15.90 -18.63
N ARG A 328 12.19 16.67 -17.54
CA ARG A 328 13.42 16.91 -16.78
C ARG A 328 14.06 15.61 -16.28
N ALA A 329 13.26 14.69 -15.74
CA ALA A 329 13.78 13.41 -15.26
C ALA A 329 14.29 12.51 -16.41
N LEU A 330 13.75 12.65 -17.64
CA LEU A 330 14.22 11.89 -18.81
C LEU A 330 15.48 12.49 -19.43
N ASP A 331 15.67 13.82 -19.38
CA ASP A 331 16.74 14.51 -20.10
C ASP A 331 17.97 14.79 -19.23
N ASP A 332 17.82 14.90 -17.92
CA ASP A 332 18.89 15.24 -16.97
C ASP A 332 19.48 13.97 -16.36
N GLU A 333 20.52 13.40 -17.01
CA GLU A 333 21.22 12.20 -16.49
C GLU A 333 21.86 12.42 -15.10
N PRO A 334 22.54 13.55 -14.84
CA PRO A 334 23.01 13.86 -13.48
C PRO A 334 21.90 13.82 -12.42
N LEU A 335 20.73 14.38 -12.74
CA LEU A 335 19.58 14.33 -11.83
C LEU A 335 19.09 12.88 -11.61
N ARG A 336 18.98 12.08 -12.69
CA ARG A 336 18.60 10.66 -12.54
C ARG A 336 19.58 9.90 -11.64
N ALA A 337 20.88 10.08 -11.86
CA ALA A 337 21.90 9.46 -11.04
C ALA A 337 21.78 9.88 -9.56
N GLN A 338 21.50 11.17 -9.30
CA GLN A 338 21.28 11.69 -7.96
C GLN A 338 20.02 11.08 -7.31
N LEU A 339 18.88 11.06 -8.03
CA LEU A 339 17.64 10.48 -7.54
C LEU A 339 17.79 8.99 -7.24
N ARG A 340 18.51 8.24 -8.08
CA ARG A 340 18.83 6.82 -7.84
C ARG A 340 19.64 6.62 -6.57
N SER A 341 20.71 7.38 -6.39
CA SER A 341 21.55 7.29 -5.19
C SER A 341 20.77 7.63 -3.92
N ARG A 342 19.99 8.71 -3.94
CA ARG A 342 19.12 9.10 -2.83
C ARG A 342 18.02 8.07 -2.59
N GLY A 343 17.47 7.46 -3.64
CA GLY A 343 16.47 6.41 -3.55
C GLY A 343 16.96 5.22 -2.74
N PHE A 344 18.15 4.70 -3.02
CA PHE A 344 18.74 3.62 -2.24
C PHE A 344 18.96 4.00 -0.79
N ALA A 345 19.47 5.21 -0.52
CA ALA A 345 19.64 5.71 0.85
C ALA A 345 18.31 5.86 1.58
N ASN A 346 17.27 6.33 0.88
CA ASN A 346 15.93 6.50 1.45
C ASN A 346 15.30 5.15 1.81
N VAL A 347 15.37 4.14 0.93
CA VAL A 347 14.82 2.79 1.19
C VAL A 347 15.42 2.15 2.43
N ALA A 348 16.69 2.40 2.75
CA ALA A 348 17.36 1.87 3.94
C ALA A 348 16.70 2.32 5.27
N ARG A 349 15.84 3.33 5.28
CA ARG A 349 15.07 3.77 6.44
C ARG A 349 13.90 2.83 6.79
N PHE A 350 13.50 1.97 5.86
CA PHE A 350 12.30 1.15 5.91
C PHE A 350 12.68 -0.32 5.96
N SER A 351 12.15 -1.07 6.92
CA SER A 351 12.31 -2.51 6.99
C SER A 351 11.13 -3.15 7.71
N TRP A 352 10.73 -4.34 7.26
CA TRP A 352 9.66 -5.11 7.92
C TRP A 352 10.04 -5.49 9.35
N GLU A 353 11.33 -5.68 9.61
CA GLU A 353 11.82 -5.88 10.98
C GLU A 353 11.48 -4.69 11.88
N LYS A 354 11.72 -3.45 11.42
CA LYS A 354 11.39 -2.23 12.16
C LYS A 354 9.87 -2.12 12.36
N THR A 355 9.08 -2.36 11.31
CA THR A 355 7.61 -2.39 11.37
C THR A 355 7.12 -3.37 12.44
N ALA A 356 7.68 -4.59 12.48
CA ALA A 356 7.29 -5.59 13.45
C ALA A 356 7.74 -5.24 14.88
N ARG A 357 8.94 -4.68 15.08
CA ARG A 357 9.41 -4.22 16.40
C ARG A 357 8.54 -3.12 16.96
N GLU A 358 8.22 -2.10 16.16
CA GLU A 358 7.36 -0.99 16.56
C GLU A 358 5.93 -1.49 16.88
N THR A 359 5.42 -2.45 16.10
CA THR A 359 4.12 -3.10 16.38
C THR A 359 4.16 -3.89 17.68
N LEU A 360 5.23 -4.64 17.94
CA LEU A 360 5.42 -5.39 19.18
C LEU A 360 5.50 -4.48 20.41
N ASP A 361 6.15 -3.32 20.27
CA ASP A 361 6.19 -2.31 21.33
C ASP A 361 4.81 -1.73 21.63
N ILE A 362 3.95 -1.58 20.63
CA ILE A 362 2.54 -1.20 20.82
C ILE A 362 1.82 -2.29 21.61
N TYR A 363 1.94 -3.57 21.22
CA TYR A 363 1.31 -4.69 21.94
C TYR A 363 1.69 -4.70 23.43
N ARG A 364 2.98 -4.53 23.71
CA ARG A 364 3.51 -4.52 25.10
C ARG A 364 2.97 -3.35 25.90
N ARG A 365 2.95 -2.14 25.35
CA ARG A 365 2.38 -0.95 26.01
C ARG A 365 0.89 -1.12 26.31
N MET A 366 0.11 -1.65 25.36
CA MET A 366 -1.32 -1.87 25.54
C MET A 366 -1.65 -2.89 26.62
N THR A 367 -0.77 -3.87 26.87
CA THR A 367 -1.01 -4.92 27.84
C THR A 367 -0.41 -4.63 29.21
N ALA A 368 0.66 -3.82 29.31
CA ALA A 368 1.27 -3.41 30.58
C ALA A 368 0.31 -2.58 31.46
N SER A 369 -0.59 -1.79 30.88
CA SER A 369 -1.58 -0.97 31.60
C SER A 369 -2.71 -1.78 32.32
N ARG A 370 -2.59 -3.10 32.42
CA ARG A 370 -3.52 -3.98 33.18
C ARG A 370 -3.02 -4.34 34.60
N VAL A 371 -1.83 -3.89 35.00
CA VAL A 371 -1.19 -4.31 36.27
C VAL A 371 -1.41 -3.29 37.40
N GLU A 372 -2.13 -2.21 37.13
CA GLU A 372 -2.66 -1.30 38.15
C GLU A 372 -4.20 -1.47 38.25
#